data_61ecf11b93036c6388f2ff0c5d25100b
#
_entry.id   61ecf11b93036c6388f2ff0c5d25100b
#
_cell.length_a   1.000
_cell.length_b   1.000
_cell.length_c   1.000
_cell.angle_alpha   90.00
_cell.angle_beta   90.00
_cell.angle_gamma   90.00
#
_symmetry.space_group_name_H-M   'P 1'
#
loop_
_entity.id
_entity.type
_entity.pdbx_description
1 polymer ?
#
loop_
_entity_poly.entity_id
_entity_poly.type
_entity_poly.pdbx_seq_one_letter_code
_entity_poly.pdbx_strand_id
1 'polypeptide(L)'
;MAALLPAVLQEDPVLTGLTTGLDEVLAPAYVALDCLDAYLDPGLAPADFLARLAAWLGVTLDESWADDQRREVVRHAVELHGMRGTARGLRWQLELAIQGRAEVVDSGSARWSSTPTSPAPVEPSLVVRIRRGSMSDTELAAVRDLVAGAKPAHVPHRIELVG
;
A
#
# COMPACT_ATOMS: atom_id res chain seq x y z
N MET A 1 -3.79 34.61 -16.88
CA MET A 1 -2.94 35.62 -16.16
C MET A 1 -3.41 37.05 -16.34
N ALA A 2 -3.91 37.47 -17.51
CA ALA A 2 -4.36 38.86 -17.74
C ALA A 2 -5.30 39.41 -16.65
N ALA A 3 -6.25 38.59 -16.17
CA ALA A 3 -7.19 38.95 -15.09
C ALA A 3 -6.54 39.24 -13.73
N LEU A 4 -5.28 38.86 -13.53
CA LEU A 4 -4.51 39.15 -12.31
C LEU A 4 -3.76 40.46 -12.37
N LEU A 5 -3.70 41.10 -13.54
CA LEU A 5 -3.10 42.42 -13.70
C LEU A 5 -4.00 43.52 -13.11
N PRO A 6 -3.43 44.59 -12.60
CA PRO A 6 -4.20 45.81 -12.31
C PRO A 6 -4.99 46.28 -13.54
N ALA A 7 -6.21 46.77 -13.32
CA ALA A 7 -7.13 47.13 -14.42
C ALA A 7 -6.51 48.04 -15.48
N VAL A 8 -5.68 49.00 -15.08
CA VAL A 8 -4.97 49.91 -15.98
C VAL A 8 -4.02 49.23 -16.96
N LEU A 9 -3.51 48.04 -16.60
CA LEU A 9 -2.59 47.25 -17.43
C LEU A 9 -3.31 46.21 -18.30
N GLN A 10 -4.58 45.94 -18.03
CA GLN A 10 -5.37 44.97 -18.80
C GLN A 10 -5.77 45.52 -20.17
N GLU A 11 -5.73 46.82 -20.37
CA GLU A 11 -6.03 47.48 -21.65
C GLU A 11 -4.80 47.60 -22.56
N ASP A 12 -3.59 47.30 -22.04
CA ASP A 12 -2.35 47.36 -22.82
C ASP A 12 -2.21 46.12 -23.71
N PRO A 13 -2.18 46.26 -25.05
CA PRO A 13 -2.09 45.14 -25.98
C PRO A 13 -0.76 44.39 -25.88
N VAL A 14 0.33 45.03 -25.48
CA VAL A 14 1.63 44.38 -25.33
C VAL A 14 1.62 43.49 -24.09
N LEU A 15 1.12 43.97 -22.98
CA LEU A 15 1.00 43.20 -21.74
C LEU A 15 -0.01 42.07 -21.87
N THR A 16 -1.11 42.30 -22.56
CA THR A 16 -2.10 41.24 -22.86
C THR A 16 -1.50 40.15 -23.75
N GLY A 17 -0.76 40.51 -24.79
CA GLY A 17 -0.04 39.58 -25.63
C GLY A 17 1.00 38.75 -24.87
N LEU A 18 1.80 39.42 -24.00
CA LEU A 18 2.78 38.75 -23.17
C LEU A 18 2.13 37.75 -22.19
N THR A 19 1.08 38.17 -21.51
CA THR A 19 0.37 37.28 -20.56
C THR A 19 -0.30 36.12 -21.24
N THR A 20 -0.82 36.29 -22.47
CA THR A 20 -1.37 35.20 -23.28
C THR A 20 -0.27 34.20 -23.63
N GLY A 21 0.89 34.64 -24.09
CA GLY A 21 2.02 33.75 -24.37
C GLY A 21 2.50 32.99 -23.12
N LEU A 22 2.52 33.64 -21.96
CA LEU A 22 2.83 32.97 -20.69
C LEU A 22 1.76 31.94 -20.30
N ASP A 23 0.47 32.23 -20.51
CA ASP A 23 -0.61 31.29 -20.24
C ASP A 23 -0.52 30.06 -21.14
N GLU A 24 -0.12 30.19 -22.41
CA GLU A 24 0.14 29.06 -23.30
C GLU A 24 1.28 28.17 -22.82
N VAL A 25 2.38 28.78 -22.37
CA VAL A 25 3.53 28.03 -21.80
C VAL A 25 3.16 27.29 -20.52
N LEU A 26 2.29 27.87 -19.70
CA LEU A 26 1.86 27.29 -18.41
C LEU A 26 0.66 26.35 -18.53
N ALA A 27 -0.05 26.35 -19.68
CA ALA A 27 -1.23 25.50 -19.86
C ALA A 27 -1.01 24.01 -19.53
N PRO A 28 0.12 23.37 -19.92
CA PRO A 28 0.37 21.98 -19.54
C PRO A 28 0.46 21.76 -18.02
N ALA A 29 1.01 22.74 -17.28
CA ALA A 29 1.11 22.66 -15.82
C ALA A 29 -0.28 22.77 -15.15
N TYR A 30 -1.15 23.63 -15.66
CA TYR A 30 -2.52 23.72 -15.19
C TYR A 30 -3.29 22.43 -15.45
N VAL A 31 -3.17 21.84 -16.64
CA VAL A 31 -3.80 20.54 -16.96
C VAL A 31 -3.29 19.45 -16.02
N ALA A 32 -2.00 19.42 -15.72
CA ALA A 32 -1.46 18.43 -14.78
C ALA A 32 -1.98 18.62 -13.36
N LEU A 33 -2.18 19.86 -12.92
CA LEU A 33 -2.77 20.17 -11.61
C LEU A 33 -4.26 19.82 -11.55
N ASP A 34 -5.00 20.09 -12.62
CA ASP A 34 -6.43 19.77 -12.73
C ASP A 34 -6.71 18.24 -12.73
N CYS A 35 -5.72 17.44 -13.14
CA CYS A 35 -5.79 15.99 -13.16
C CYS A 35 -5.13 15.33 -11.93
N LEU A 36 -4.70 16.10 -10.94
CA LEU A 36 -3.89 15.59 -9.83
C LEU A 36 -4.62 14.54 -8.99
N ASP A 37 -5.89 14.70 -8.77
CA ASP A 37 -6.75 13.72 -8.08
C ASP A 37 -6.79 12.36 -8.79
N ALA A 38 -6.80 12.34 -10.13
CA ALA A 38 -6.71 11.10 -10.90
C ALA A 38 -5.34 10.41 -10.74
N TYR A 39 -4.26 11.18 -10.56
CA TYR A 39 -2.95 10.62 -10.25
C TYR A 39 -2.86 10.05 -8.84
N LEU A 40 -3.59 10.63 -7.89
CA LEU A 40 -3.62 10.17 -6.49
C LEU A 40 -4.59 9.01 -6.26
N ASP A 41 -5.48 8.72 -7.20
CA ASP A 41 -6.35 7.54 -7.15
C ASP A 41 -5.60 6.30 -7.65
N PRO A 42 -5.37 5.27 -6.83
CA PRO A 42 -4.70 4.04 -7.26
C PRO A 42 -5.39 3.35 -8.45
N GLY A 43 -6.70 3.57 -8.63
CA GLY A 43 -7.48 3.01 -9.74
C GLY A 43 -7.19 3.68 -11.09
N LEU A 44 -6.85 4.97 -11.08
CA LEU A 44 -6.67 5.80 -12.27
C LEU A 44 -5.19 6.14 -12.55
N ALA A 45 -4.34 6.10 -11.53
CA ALA A 45 -2.94 6.47 -11.61
C ALA A 45 -2.20 5.68 -12.72
N PRO A 46 -1.34 6.32 -13.52
CA PRO A 46 -0.42 5.62 -14.41
C PRO A 46 0.48 4.65 -13.65
N ALA A 47 0.93 3.57 -14.29
CA ALA A 47 1.67 2.50 -13.62
C ALA A 47 2.99 2.97 -12.97
N ASP A 48 3.69 3.91 -13.59
CA ASP A 48 4.90 4.53 -13.06
C ASP A 48 4.61 5.42 -11.84
N PHE A 49 3.49 6.11 -11.84
CA PHE A 49 3.05 6.93 -10.71
C PHE A 49 2.49 6.07 -9.57
N LEU A 50 1.84 4.94 -9.88
CA LEU A 50 1.39 3.97 -8.88
C LEU A 50 2.57 3.45 -8.03
N ALA A 51 3.71 3.17 -8.65
CA ALA A 51 4.92 2.77 -7.92
C ALA A 51 5.42 3.89 -6.97
N ARG A 52 5.28 5.15 -7.38
CA ARG A 52 5.60 6.31 -6.53
C ARG A 52 4.62 6.46 -5.37
N LEU A 53 3.31 6.28 -5.61
CA LEU A 53 2.30 6.25 -4.54
C LEU A 53 2.59 5.15 -3.52
N ALA A 54 2.93 3.94 -4.00
CA ALA A 54 3.32 2.84 -3.13
C ALA A 54 4.53 3.20 -2.24
N ALA A 55 5.56 3.82 -2.83
CA ALA A 55 6.74 4.27 -2.10
C ALA A 55 6.39 5.32 -1.03
N TRP A 56 5.52 6.28 -1.33
CA TRP A 56 5.06 7.28 -0.35
C TRP A 56 4.27 6.66 0.80
N LEU A 57 3.50 5.62 0.49
CA LEU A 57 2.74 4.87 1.49
C LEU A 57 3.59 3.82 2.23
N GLY A 58 4.87 3.67 1.89
CA GLY A 58 5.74 2.67 2.50
C GLY A 58 5.35 1.23 2.18
N VAL A 59 4.78 1.01 0.98
CA VAL A 59 4.38 -0.31 0.47
C VAL A 59 5.37 -0.76 -0.59
N THR A 60 5.86 -1.98 -0.48
CA THR A 60 6.68 -2.62 -1.51
C THR A 60 5.78 -3.39 -2.45
N LEU A 61 5.83 -3.06 -3.74
CA LEU A 61 5.14 -3.79 -4.80
C LEU A 61 6.09 -4.81 -5.42
N ASP A 62 5.60 -6.02 -5.61
CA ASP A 62 6.34 -7.05 -6.35
C ASP A 62 6.12 -6.83 -7.86
N GLU A 63 7.19 -6.88 -8.64
CA GLU A 63 7.13 -6.69 -10.09
C GLU A 63 6.40 -7.83 -10.81
N SER A 64 6.35 -9.01 -10.19
CA SER A 64 5.63 -10.18 -10.72
C SER A 64 4.11 -10.08 -10.57
N TRP A 65 3.62 -9.16 -9.76
CA TRP A 65 2.19 -8.99 -9.54
C TRP A 65 1.49 -8.35 -10.76
N ALA A 66 0.28 -8.82 -11.04
CA ALA A 66 -0.58 -8.20 -12.02
C ALA A 66 -0.92 -6.73 -11.63
N ASP A 67 -1.18 -5.87 -12.61
CA ASP A 67 -1.43 -4.45 -12.38
C ASP A 67 -2.62 -4.23 -11.42
N ASP A 68 -3.70 -4.97 -11.59
CA ASP A 68 -4.87 -4.89 -10.70
C ASP A 68 -4.53 -5.26 -9.26
N GLN A 69 -3.68 -6.26 -9.05
CA GLN A 69 -3.21 -6.65 -7.73
C GLN A 69 -2.37 -5.56 -7.08
N ARG A 70 -1.47 -4.95 -7.84
CA ARG A 70 -0.63 -3.83 -7.39
C ARG A 70 -1.49 -2.63 -6.97
N ARG A 71 -2.52 -2.31 -7.76
CA ARG A 71 -3.49 -1.24 -7.46
C ARG A 71 -4.28 -1.53 -6.19
N GLU A 72 -4.70 -2.77 -6.00
CA GLU A 72 -5.46 -3.19 -4.82
C GLU A 72 -4.63 -3.07 -3.54
N VAL A 73 -3.36 -3.46 -3.57
CA VAL A 73 -2.44 -3.32 -2.43
C VAL A 73 -2.23 -1.84 -2.07
N VAL A 74 -2.04 -0.96 -3.06
CA VAL A 74 -1.89 0.49 -2.82
C VAL A 74 -3.19 1.10 -2.27
N ARG A 75 -4.34 0.70 -2.79
CA ARG A 75 -5.66 1.16 -2.32
C ARG A 75 -5.89 0.89 -0.83
N HIS A 76 -5.45 -0.28 -0.36
CA HIS A 76 -5.63 -0.71 1.03
C HIS A 76 -4.42 -0.43 1.93
N ALA A 77 -3.39 0.25 1.45
CA ALA A 77 -2.15 0.47 2.18
C ALA A 77 -2.36 1.11 3.57
N VAL A 78 -3.19 2.15 3.66
CA VAL A 78 -3.47 2.86 4.91
C VAL A 78 -4.17 1.96 5.93
N GLU A 79 -5.15 1.17 5.48
CA GLU A 79 -5.87 0.22 6.34
C GLU A 79 -4.94 -0.89 6.83
N LEU A 80 -4.09 -1.41 5.94
CA LEU A 80 -3.08 -2.42 6.28
C LEU A 80 -2.09 -1.89 7.32
N HIS A 81 -1.67 -0.63 7.22
CA HIS A 81 -0.82 -0.01 8.23
C HIS A 81 -1.52 0.11 9.59
N GLY A 82 -2.80 0.42 9.61
CA GLY A 82 -3.60 0.47 10.84
C GLY A 82 -3.73 -0.90 11.54
N MET A 83 -3.54 -2.00 10.81
CA MET A 83 -3.62 -3.37 11.32
C MET A 83 -2.25 -4.04 11.48
N ARG A 84 -1.15 -3.31 11.35
CA ARG A 84 0.20 -3.85 11.53
C ARG A 84 0.36 -4.54 12.89
N GLY A 85 1.07 -5.68 12.90
CA GLY A 85 1.32 -6.45 14.11
C GLY A 85 0.13 -7.28 14.61
N THR A 86 -0.98 -7.33 13.86
CA THR A 86 -2.12 -8.18 14.19
C THR A 86 -2.19 -9.39 13.26
N ALA A 87 -2.69 -10.53 13.76
CA ALA A 87 -2.93 -11.72 12.94
C ALA A 87 -3.91 -11.43 11.78
N ARG A 88 -4.88 -10.55 12.01
CA ARG A 88 -5.82 -10.11 10.97
C ARG A 88 -5.12 -9.32 9.87
N GLY A 89 -4.24 -8.38 10.22
CA GLY A 89 -3.48 -7.58 9.25
C GLY A 89 -2.55 -8.45 8.43
N LEU A 90 -1.81 -9.37 9.06
CA LEU A 90 -0.94 -10.31 8.37
C LEU A 90 -1.74 -11.22 7.42
N ARG A 91 -2.89 -11.75 7.86
CA ARG A 91 -3.74 -12.56 7.01
C ARG A 91 -4.15 -11.78 5.76
N TRP A 92 -4.63 -10.55 5.91
CA TRP A 92 -5.08 -9.73 4.79
C TRP A 92 -3.94 -9.39 3.83
N GLN A 93 -2.75 -9.03 4.34
CA GLN A 93 -1.57 -8.84 3.49
C GLN A 93 -1.23 -10.09 2.67
N LEU A 94 -1.30 -11.27 3.29
CA LEU A 94 -1.07 -12.53 2.60
C LEU A 94 -2.12 -12.79 1.52
N GLU A 95 -3.41 -12.61 1.84
CA GLU A 95 -4.51 -12.81 0.90
C GLU A 95 -4.40 -11.91 -0.34
N LEU A 96 -3.97 -10.66 -0.15
CA LEU A 96 -3.68 -9.74 -1.26
C LEU A 96 -2.45 -10.18 -2.07
N ALA A 97 -1.38 -10.61 -1.41
CA ALA A 97 -0.14 -11.01 -2.08
C ALA A 97 -0.29 -12.31 -2.89
N ILE A 98 -1.03 -13.29 -2.37
CA ILE A 98 -1.18 -14.60 -3.01
C ILE A 98 -2.43 -14.72 -3.88
N GLN A 99 -3.32 -13.72 -3.86
CA GLN A 99 -4.67 -13.79 -4.46
C GLN A 99 -5.43 -15.08 -4.07
N GLY A 100 -5.32 -15.45 -2.80
CA GLY A 100 -5.86 -16.69 -2.26
C GLY A 100 -6.32 -16.51 -0.81
N ARG A 101 -6.67 -17.63 -0.16
CA ARG A 101 -7.06 -17.61 1.25
C ARG A 101 -5.89 -17.96 2.14
N ALA A 102 -5.68 -17.16 3.19
CA ALA A 102 -4.72 -17.43 4.24
C ALA A 102 -5.41 -17.51 5.60
N GLU A 103 -4.92 -18.38 6.45
CA GLU A 103 -5.29 -18.48 7.86
C GLU A 103 -4.04 -18.22 8.69
N VAL A 104 -4.15 -17.31 9.65
CA VAL A 104 -3.07 -16.97 10.56
C VAL A 104 -3.50 -17.31 11.97
N VAL A 105 -2.79 -18.21 12.60
CA VAL A 105 -2.99 -18.64 13.98
C VAL A 105 -1.76 -18.27 14.79
N ASP A 106 -1.94 -17.40 15.78
CA ASP A 106 -0.89 -17.07 16.73
C ASP A 106 -1.20 -17.66 18.12
N SER A 107 -0.16 -17.82 18.91
CA SER A 107 -0.30 -18.32 20.30
C SER A 107 -0.88 -17.28 21.25
N GLY A 108 -1.04 -16.02 20.81
CA GLY A 108 -1.31 -14.87 21.64
C GLY A 108 -0.13 -14.51 22.56
N SER A 109 0.03 -13.23 22.84
CA SER A 109 1.14 -12.72 23.68
C SER A 109 0.71 -12.32 25.08
N ALA A 110 -0.58 -12.15 25.34
CA ALA A 110 -1.09 -11.69 26.60
C ALA A 110 -2.16 -12.66 27.14
N ARG A 111 -1.98 -13.05 28.39
CA ARG A 111 -2.99 -13.80 29.16
C ARG A 111 -3.34 -13.00 30.40
N TRP A 112 -4.62 -12.93 30.66
CA TRP A 112 -5.15 -12.32 31.87
C TRP A 112 -5.74 -13.38 32.79
N SER A 113 -5.52 -13.23 34.09
CA SER A 113 -6.10 -14.10 35.11
C SER A 113 -6.62 -13.25 36.26
N SER A 114 -7.79 -13.57 36.76
CA SER A 114 -8.35 -12.97 37.97
C SER A 114 -7.80 -13.57 39.27
N THR A 115 -7.04 -14.67 39.15
CA THR A 115 -6.39 -15.33 40.28
C THR A 115 -4.88 -15.07 40.29
N PRO A 116 -4.23 -15.01 41.48
CA PRO A 116 -2.78 -14.76 41.57
C PRO A 116 -1.90 -15.84 40.94
N THR A 117 -2.48 -16.99 40.58
CA THR A 117 -1.73 -18.07 39.93
C THR A 117 -1.47 -17.70 38.49
N SER A 118 -0.21 -17.39 38.17
CA SER A 118 0.19 -17.12 36.79
C SER A 118 -0.01 -18.36 35.92
N PRO A 119 -0.73 -18.26 34.81
CA PRO A 119 -0.81 -19.36 33.86
C PRO A 119 0.60 -19.65 33.32
N ALA A 120 0.86 -20.94 33.03
CA ALA A 120 2.14 -21.35 32.47
C ALA A 120 2.46 -20.51 31.20
N PRO A 121 3.72 -20.07 31.04
CA PRO A 121 4.12 -19.35 29.85
C PRO A 121 3.86 -20.20 28.60
N VAL A 122 3.20 -19.61 27.61
CA VAL A 122 3.04 -20.25 26.30
C VAL A 122 4.17 -19.76 25.43
N GLU A 123 4.89 -20.70 24.82
CA GLU A 123 5.90 -20.34 23.84
C GLU A 123 5.26 -19.57 22.68
N PRO A 124 5.80 -18.41 22.31
CA PRO A 124 5.27 -17.66 21.19
C PRO A 124 5.41 -18.47 19.90
N SER A 125 4.35 -18.58 19.13
CA SER A 125 4.33 -19.31 17.86
C SER A 125 3.35 -18.70 16.89
N LEU A 126 3.68 -18.75 15.60
CA LEU A 126 2.86 -18.26 14.52
C LEU A 126 2.76 -19.36 13.44
N VAL A 127 1.55 -19.76 13.10
CA VAL A 127 1.28 -20.71 12.01
C VAL A 127 0.49 -20.00 10.93
N VAL A 128 1.01 -20.02 9.71
CA VAL A 128 0.38 -19.47 8.52
C VAL A 128 -0.03 -20.64 7.63
N ARG A 129 -1.32 -20.79 7.38
CA ARG A 129 -1.85 -21.79 6.46
C ARG A 129 -2.35 -21.13 5.20
N ILE A 130 -1.82 -21.54 4.07
CA ILE A 130 -2.18 -21.01 2.76
C ILE A 130 -3.00 -22.05 2.02
N ARG A 131 -4.21 -21.67 1.63
CA ARG A 131 -5.11 -22.47 0.80
C ARG A 131 -4.96 -22.06 -0.65
N ARG A 132 -4.00 -22.66 -1.32
CA ARG A 132 -3.77 -22.52 -2.76
C ARG A 132 -3.17 -23.80 -3.30
N GLY A 133 -3.69 -24.26 -4.45
CA GLY A 133 -3.37 -25.61 -4.97
C GLY A 133 -1.90 -25.81 -5.34
N SER A 134 -1.22 -24.80 -5.87
CA SER A 134 0.23 -24.84 -6.13
C SER A 134 0.83 -23.44 -6.03
N MET A 135 2.02 -23.35 -5.50
CA MET A 135 2.85 -22.16 -5.45
C MET A 135 4.23 -22.48 -6.01
N SER A 136 4.80 -21.57 -6.78
CA SER A 136 6.19 -21.66 -7.20
C SER A 136 7.12 -21.39 -6.01
N ASP A 137 8.37 -21.83 -6.12
CA ASP A 137 9.38 -21.58 -5.08
C ASP A 137 9.60 -20.06 -4.87
N THR A 138 9.47 -19.26 -5.92
CA THR A 138 9.58 -17.79 -5.86
C THR A 138 8.43 -17.18 -5.07
N GLU A 139 7.18 -17.59 -5.32
CA GLU A 139 6.02 -17.13 -4.56
C GLU A 139 6.12 -17.54 -3.09
N LEU A 140 6.60 -18.76 -2.82
CA LEU A 140 6.79 -19.23 -1.44
C LEU A 140 7.89 -18.44 -0.73
N ALA A 141 8.96 -18.06 -1.42
CA ALA A 141 10.01 -17.20 -0.88
C ALA A 141 9.45 -15.80 -0.53
N ALA A 142 8.70 -15.18 -1.44
CA ALA A 142 8.05 -13.88 -1.20
C ALA A 142 7.11 -13.92 0.01
N VAL A 143 6.33 -15.00 0.16
CA VAL A 143 5.47 -15.20 1.34
C VAL A 143 6.30 -15.32 2.63
N ARG A 144 7.42 -16.05 2.60
CA ARG A 144 8.31 -16.15 3.76
C ARG A 144 8.89 -14.81 4.18
N ASP A 145 9.32 -14.02 3.21
CA ASP A 145 9.87 -12.68 3.45
C ASP A 145 8.80 -11.74 4.02
N LEU A 146 7.57 -11.79 3.48
CA LEU A 146 6.45 -11.02 3.99
C LEU A 146 6.13 -11.38 5.45
N VAL A 147 6.02 -12.69 5.77
CA VAL A 147 5.76 -13.15 7.13
C VAL A 147 6.91 -12.77 8.07
N ALA A 148 8.16 -12.92 7.63
CA ALA A 148 9.33 -12.55 8.42
C ALA A 148 9.37 -11.05 8.74
N GLY A 149 9.00 -10.20 7.78
CA GLY A 149 8.94 -8.74 7.96
C GLY A 149 7.76 -8.26 8.80
N ALA A 150 6.66 -9.00 8.84
CA ALA A 150 5.43 -8.59 9.53
C ALA A 150 5.34 -9.05 11.00
N LYS A 151 6.08 -10.11 11.39
CA LYS A 151 6.06 -10.67 12.74
C LYS A 151 7.18 -10.11 13.62
N PRO A 152 7.06 -10.17 14.97
CA PRO A 152 8.18 -9.91 15.87
C PRO A 152 9.33 -10.90 15.64
N ALA A 153 10.57 -10.42 15.71
CA ALA A 153 11.76 -11.21 15.38
C ALA A 153 11.90 -12.50 16.24
N HIS A 154 11.51 -12.42 17.51
CA HIS A 154 11.62 -13.53 18.48
C HIS A 154 10.53 -14.62 18.32
N VAL A 155 9.49 -14.40 17.50
CA VAL A 155 8.39 -15.37 17.32
C VAL A 155 8.75 -16.34 16.21
N PRO A 156 8.94 -17.65 16.50
CA PRO A 156 9.10 -18.65 15.44
C PRO A 156 7.82 -18.76 14.60
N HIS A 157 7.97 -18.99 13.31
CA HIS A 157 6.84 -19.15 12.41
C HIS A 157 6.94 -20.42 11.56
N ARG A 158 5.79 -20.94 11.17
CA ARG A 158 5.66 -22.08 10.27
C ARG A 158 4.66 -21.74 9.18
N ILE A 159 4.99 -22.09 7.95
CA ILE A 159 4.09 -21.95 6.79
C ILE A 159 3.68 -23.35 6.34
N GLU A 160 2.38 -23.56 6.24
CA GLU A 160 1.75 -24.82 5.83
C GLU A 160 0.94 -24.54 4.55
N LEU A 161 1.18 -25.33 3.50
CA LEU A 161 0.35 -25.31 2.30
C LEU A 161 -0.75 -26.36 2.49
N VAL A 162 -2.00 -25.92 2.37
CA VAL A 162 -3.18 -26.76 2.50
C VAL A 162 -3.86 -26.85 1.14
N GLY A 163 -3.93 -28.04 0.59
CA GLY A 163 -4.58 -28.34 -0.69
C GLY A 163 -6.10 -28.30 -0.62
#